data_93c2266685ada4cdb85f65cdeb2f7c6d
#
_entry.id   93c2266685ada4cdb85f65cdeb2f7c6d
#
_cell.length_a   1.000
_cell.length_b   1.000
_cell.length_c   1.000
_cell.angle_alpha   90.00
_cell.angle_beta   90.00
_cell.angle_gamma   90.00
#
_symmetry.space_group_name_H-M   'P 1'
#
loop_
_entity.id
_entity.type
_entity.pdbx_description
1 polymer ?
#
loop_
_entity_poly.entity_id
_entity_poly.type
_entity_poly.pdbx_seq_one_letter_code
_entity_poly.pdbx_strand_id
1 'polypeptide(L)'
;MPDDRTAAVSEALARGPARFSSLRVVIPNPRTLSRRLHLLVARGWVAHDGPVYRLTERGERAAGLWRELSALEASPPEISVDRVPRPVSAAIVRWTAERLRDRFPAEVAGVLVFGSVARGRESGDSDIDLLVLIRGGASALETVRQGLLEFQREFRSTEEYRAARRAGLYPVLDAHLIALEEAYRLHRLYLDALLDGIPVFDPDRRLADLTGRMRARLNAAGSVRIETPDGMRYWELKDPELLGGPL
;
A
#
# COMPACT_ATOMS: atom_id res chain seq x y z
N MET A 1 -7.16 20.91 4.20
CA MET A 1 -7.08 20.26 5.52
C MET A 1 -6.85 21.29 6.59
N PRO A 2 -7.40 21.19 7.82
CA PRO A 2 -6.93 21.98 8.93
C PRO A 2 -5.51 21.52 9.26
N ASP A 3 -4.68 22.47 9.69
CA ASP A 3 -3.34 22.08 10.11
C ASP A 3 -3.38 21.36 11.47
N ASP A 4 -2.31 20.61 11.78
CA ASP A 4 -2.17 19.81 13.00
C ASP A 4 -2.49 20.58 14.29
N ARG A 5 -2.22 21.89 14.32
CA ARG A 5 -2.47 22.75 15.48
C ARG A 5 -3.96 23.02 15.70
N THR A 6 -4.73 23.12 14.63
CA THR A 6 -6.18 23.29 14.70
C THR A 6 -6.84 22.00 15.18
N ALA A 7 -6.38 20.85 14.69
CA ALA A 7 -6.81 19.53 15.15
C ALA A 7 -6.52 19.34 16.64
N ALA A 8 -5.31 19.65 17.09
CA ALA A 8 -4.89 19.52 18.48
C ALA A 8 -5.75 20.37 19.46
N VAL A 9 -6.11 21.60 19.10
CA VAL A 9 -7.02 22.45 19.91
C VAL A 9 -8.42 21.84 19.97
N SER A 10 -8.95 21.35 18.84
CA SER A 10 -10.28 20.73 18.79
C SER A 10 -10.32 19.45 19.62
N GLU A 11 -9.25 18.65 19.59
CA GLU A 11 -9.12 17.44 20.39
C GLU A 11 -9.05 17.75 21.90
N ALA A 12 -8.32 18.79 22.29
CA ALA A 12 -8.28 19.25 23.68
C ALA A 12 -9.67 19.67 24.16
N LEU A 13 -10.43 20.40 23.34
CA LEU A 13 -11.78 20.85 23.65
C LEU A 13 -12.82 19.71 23.59
N ALA A 14 -12.55 18.63 22.88
CA ALA A 14 -13.39 17.43 22.89
C ALA A 14 -13.35 16.67 24.24
N ARG A 15 -12.30 16.88 25.03
CA ARG A 15 -12.21 16.36 26.42
C ARG A 15 -13.03 17.18 27.42
N GLY A 16 -13.48 18.37 27.04
CA GLY A 16 -14.30 19.27 27.83
C GLY A 16 -13.97 20.74 27.62
N PRO A 17 -14.83 21.63 28.11
CA PRO A 17 -14.60 23.07 28.06
C PRO A 17 -13.28 23.49 28.74
N ALA A 18 -12.54 24.39 28.13
CA ALA A 18 -11.23 24.80 28.61
C ALA A 18 -11.00 26.31 28.54
N ARG A 19 -10.20 26.82 29.47
CA ARG A 19 -9.75 28.21 29.46
C ARG A 19 -8.57 28.37 28.50
N PHE A 20 -8.35 29.62 28.04
CA PHE A 20 -7.20 29.97 27.20
C PHE A 20 -5.87 29.52 27.82
N SER A 21 -5.69 29.70 29.12
CA SER A 21 -4.48 29.29 29.85
C SER A 21 -4.24 27.78 29.78
N SER A 22 -5.27 26.97 29.88
CA SER A 22 -5.19 25.51 29.81
C SER A 22 -4.84 25.04 28.39
N LEU A 23 -5.35 25.70 27.36
CA LEU A 23 -5.06 25.38 25.94
C LEU A 23 -3.61 25.77 25.54
N ARG A 24 -2.90 26.58 26.33
CA ARG A 24 -1.48 26.85 26.11
C ARG A 24 -0.57 25.64 26.29
N VAL A 25 -1.03 24.60 26.95
CA VAL A 25 -0.30 23.29 26.98
C VAL A 25 -0.24 22.68 25.60
N VAL A 26 -1.29 22.85 24.77
CA VAL A 26 -1.38 22.33 23.42
C VAL A 26 -0.65 23.24 22.41
N ILE A 27 -0.86 24.57 22.54
CA ILE A 27 -0.17 25.55 21.70
C ILE A 27 0.47 26.60 22.66
N PRO A 28 1.76 26.46 22.99
CA PRO A 28 2.44 27.35 23.95
C PRO A 28 2.46 28.83 23.52
N ASN A 29 2.54 29.10 22.22
CA ASN A 29 2.56 30.49 21.73
C ASN A 29 1.16 31.10 21.77
N PRO A 30 0.94 32.17 22.59
CA PRO A 30 -0.37 32.76 22.82
C PRO A 30 -0.95 33.42 21.55
N ARG A 31 -0.13 34.02 20.69
CA ARG A 31 -0.59 34.62 19.42
C ARG A 31 -1.11 33.59 18.47
N THR A 32 -0.41 32.46 18.36
CA THR A 32 -0.81 31.34 17.53
C THR A 32 -2.10 30.69 18.04
N LEU A 33 -2.19 30.45 19.34
CA LEU A 33 -3.40 29.91 19.97
C LEU A 33 -4.61 30.83 19.76
N SER A 34 -4.46 32.15 20.04
CA SER A 34 -5.51 33.12 19.83
C SER A 34 -6.04 33.13 18.39
N ARG A 35 -5.12 33.15 17.40
CA ARG A 35 -5.49 33.12 15.98
C ARG A 35 -6.24 31.85 15.63
N ARG A 36 -5.89 30.68 16.20
CA ARG A 36 -6.58 29.41 15.97
C ARG A 36 -7.97 29.39 16.60
N LEU A 37 -8.08 29.85 17.84
CA LEU A 37 -9.37 29.94 18.50
C LEU A 37 -10.33 30.89 17.76
N HIS A 38 -9.86 32.06 17.31
CA HIS A 38 -10.68 32.97 16.50
C HIS A 38 -11.17 32.29 15.20
N LEU A 39 -10.30 31.53 14.53
CA LEU A 39 -10.67 30.79 13.31
C LEU A 39 -11.75 29.74 13.60
N LEU A 40 -11.63 29.02 14.72
CA LEU A 40 -12.59 27.99 15.12
C LEU A 40 -13.94 28.59 15.51
N VAL A 41 -13.92 29.74 16.19
CA VAL A 41 -15.12 30.49 16.54
C VAL A 41 -15.80 31.04 15.28
N ALA A 42 -15.04 31.61 14.35
CA ALA A 42 -15.56 32.15 13.09
C ALA A 42 -16.21 31.05 12.21
N ARG A 43 -15.72 29.81 12.32
CA ARG A 43 -16.32 28.63 11.64
C ARG A 43 -17.55 28.07 12.36
N GLY A 44 -17.86 28.59 13.54
CA GLY A 44 -18.94 28.07 14.39
C GLY A 44 -18.64 26.69 14.99
N TRP A 45 -17.37 26.30 15.10
CA TRP A 45 -16.97 25.03 15.69
C TRP A 45 -16.66 25.12 17.17
N VAL A 46 -16.30 26.32 17.64
CA VAL A 46 -16.05 26.63 19.04
C VAL A 46 -16.96 27.79 19.44
N ALA A 47 -17.59 27.67 20.58
CA ALA A 47 -18.25 28.78 21.28
C ALA A 47 -17.34 29.28 22.35
N HIS A 48 -17.36 30.61 22.54
CA HIS A 48 -16.61 31.31 23.59
C HIS A 48 -17.61 31.96 24.56
N ASP A 49 -17.65 31.46 25.78
CA ASP A 49 -18.59 31.88 26.79
C ASP A 49 -17.79 32.38 28.02
N GLY A 50 -17.65 33.69 28.14
CA GLY A 50 -16.77 34.30 29.12
C GLY A 50 -15.31 33.84 28.95
N PRO A 51 -14.65 33.29 30.00
CA PRO A 51 -13.25 32.87 29.90
C PRO A 51 -13.07 31.45 29.31
N VAL A 52 -14.15 30.80 28.88
CA VAL A 52 -14.16 29.37 28.55
C VAL A 52 -14.51 29.14 27.07
N TYR A 53 -13.74 28.30 26.43
CA TYR A 53 -13.99 27.81 25.08
C TYR A 53 -14.60 26.38 25.16
N ARG A 54 -15.60 26.09 24.35
CA ARG A 54 -16.22 24.76 24.23
C ARG A 54 -16.52 24.45 22.78
N LEU A 55 -16.53 23.18 22.43
CA LEU A 55 -17.02 22.78 21.11
C LEU A 55 -18.53 23.04 21.02
N THR A 56 -18.96 23.44 19.84
CA THR A 56 -20.38 23.40 19.45
C THR A 56 -20.69 21.99 18.95
N GLU A 57 -21.98 21.66 18.78
CA GLU A 57 -22.37 20.39 18.14
C GLU A 57 -21.69 20.19 16.78
N ARG A 58 -21.57 21.27 15.98
CA ARG A 58 -20.84 21.26 14.72
C ARG A 58 -19.34 21.00 14.91
N GLY A 59 -18.77 21.56 15.99
CA GLY A 59 -17.36 21.33 16.35
C GLY A 59 -17.10 19.92 16.82
N GLU A 60 -18.01 19.31 17.57
CA GLU A 60 -17.91 17.92 18.02
C GLU A 60 -17.95 16.95 16.84
N ARG A 61 -18.85 17.18 15.90
CA ARG A 61 -18.90 16.40 14.64
C ARG A 61 -17.63 16.54 13.83
N ALA A 62 -17.09 17.75 13.69
CA ALA A 62 -15.83 17.98 12.97
C ALA A 62 -14.64 17.29 13.67
N ALA A 63 -14.56 17.37 15.01
CA ALA A 63 -13.53 16.69 15.79
C ALA A 63 -13.63 15.17 15.71
N GLY A 64 -14.86 14.62 15.64
CA GLY A 64 -15.13 13.20 15.41
C GLY A 64 -14.60 12.73 14.07
N LEU A 65 -14.96 13.40 12.99
CA LEU A 65 -14.47 13.09 11.63
C LEU A 65 -12.94 13.17 11.53
N TRP A 66 -12.30 14.10 12.24
CA TRP A 66 -10.83 14.17 12.27
C TRP A 66 -10.17 13.02 12.98
N ARG A 67 -10.74 12.57 14.09
CA ARG A 67 -10.25 11.37 14.78
C ARG A 67 -10.37 10.14 13.90
N GLU A 68 -11.49 9.99 13.19
CA GLU A 68 -11.69 8.90 12.23
C GLU A 68 -10.66 8.96 11.11
N LEU A 69 -10.46 10.15 10.51
CA LEU A 69 -9.46 10.34 9.45
C LEU A 69 -8.03 10.05 9.94
N SER A 70 -7.67 10.57 11.12
CA SER A 70 -6.35 10.31 11.71
C SER A 70 -6.15 8.84 12.08
N ALA A 71 -7.20 8.15 12.48
CA ALA A 71 -7.16 6.71 12.71
C ALA A 71 -6.96 5.93 11.41
N LEU A 72 -7.60 6.36 10.31
CA LEU A 72 -7.38 5.78 8.99
C LEU A 72 -5.96 6.02 8.48
N GLU A 73 -5.41 7.22 8.67
CA GLU A 73 -4.04 7.57 8.31
C GLU A 73 -3.00 6.81 9.15
N ALA A 74 -3.31 6.54 10.43
CA ALA A 74 -2.46 5.77 11.34
C ALA A 74 -2.58 4.25 11.15
N SER A 75 -3.61 3.77 10.47
CA SER A 75 -3.78 2.36 10.16
C SER A 75 -2.77 1.94 9.09
N PRO A 76 -2.08 0.80 9.26
CA PRO A 76 -1.21 0.31 8.21
C PRO A 76 -2.04 0.07 6.94
N PRO A 77 -1.49 0.40 5.76
CA PRO A 77 -2.17 0.19 4.49
C PRO A 77 -2.64 -1.26 4.36
N GLU A 78 -3.86 -1.43 3.86
CA GLU A 78 -4.52 -2.72 3.78
C GLU A 78 -3.82 -3.66 2.79
N ILE A 79 -3.72 -4.94 3.17
CA ILE A 79 -3.30 -6.03 2.31
C ILE A 79 -4.54 -6.82 1.90
N SER A 80 -4.85 -6.81 0.60
CA SER A 80 -5.99 -7.54 0.04
C SER A 80 -5.51 -8.72 -0.79
N VAL A 81 -5.97 -9.92 -0.43
CA VAL A 81 -5.72 -11.17 -1.17
C VAL A 81 -6.99 -11.82 -1.70
N ASP A 82 -8.12 -11.10 -1.67
CA ASP A 82 -9.45 -11.62 -2.01
C ASP A 82 -9.55 -12.09 -3.47
N ARG A 83 -8.68 -11.57 -4.33
CA ARG A 83 -8.59 -11.93 -5.75
C ARG A 83 -7.67 -13.11 -6.02
N VAL A 84 -6.89 -13.57 -5.02
CA VAL A 84 -6.02 -14.77 -5.16
C VAL A 84 -6.91 -16.01 -5.15
N PRO A 85 -6.92 -16.82 -6.23
CA PRO A 85 -7.98 -17.80 -6.44
C PRO A 85 -8.04 -18.92 -5.40
N ARG A 86 -6.88 -19.37 -4.88
CA ARG A 86 -6.83 -20.48 -3.92
C ARG A 86 -6.54 -20.00 -2.51
N PRO A 87 -7.38 -20.35 -1.51
CA PRO A 87 -7.21 -19.86 -0.13
C PRO A 87 -5.85 -20.19 0.49
N VAL A 88 -5.27 -21.33 0.18
CA VAL A 88 -3.94 -21.74 0.70
C VAL A 88 -2.86 -20.82 0.17
N SER A 89 -2.86 -20.53 -1.13
CA SER A 89 -1.90 -19.60 -1.74
C SER A 89 -2.16 -18.15 -1.29
N ALA A 90 -3.42 -17.76 -1.13
CA ALA A 90 -3.80 -16.46 -0.58
C ALA A 90 -3.24 -16.24 0.82
N ALA A 91 -3.28 -17.25 1.71
CA ALA A 91 -2.71 -17.17 3.05
C ALA A 91 -1.19 -16.94 3.02
N ILE A 92 -0.46 -17.64 2.14
CA ILE A 92 0.98 -17.46 1.96
C ILE A 92 1.31 -16.06 1.44
N VAL A 93 0.59 -15.61 0.42
CA VAL A 93 0.75 -14.28 -0.17
C VAL A 93 0.49 -13.19 0.87
N ARG A 94 -0.57 -13.34 1.68
CA ARG A 94 -0.88 -12.43 2.80
C ARG A 94 0.26 -12.38 3.80
N TRP A 95 0.71 -13.53 4.29
CA TRP A 95 1.80 -13.64 5.25
C TRP A 95 3.06 -12.92 4.75
N THR A 96 3.42 -13.16 3.48
CA THR A 96 4.62 -12.56 2.89
C THR A 96 4.47 -11.03 2.73
N ALA A 97 3.31 -10.57 2.27
CA ALA A 97 3.05 -9.13 2.09
C ALA A 97 3.02 -8.38 3.43
N GLU A 98 2.44 -8.97 4.49
CA GLU A 98 2.46 -8.43 5.85
C GLU A 98 3.90 -8.30 6.38
N ARG A 99 4.72 -9.34 6.23
CA ARG A 99 6.12 -9.30 6.63
C ARG A 99 6.93 -8.24 5.88
N LEU A 100 6.71 -8.10 4.57
CA LEU A 100 7.36 -7.07 3.77
C LEU A 100 6.95 -5.67 4.22
N ARG A 101 5.64 -5.41 4.39
CA ARG A 101 5.11 -4.14 4.86
C ARG A 101 5.65 -3.76 6.25
N ASP A 102 5.59 -4.71 7.20
CA ASP A 102 5.88 -4.43 8.61
C ASP A 102 7.38 -4.28 8.88
N ARG A 103 8.21 -5.01 8.15
CA ARG A 103 9.66 -4.95 8.32
C ARG A 103 10.34 -3.86 7.50
N PHE A 104 9.75 -3.50 6.35
CA PHE A 104 10.31 -2.53 5.41
C PHE A 104 9.29 -1.46 5.01
N PRO A 105 8.66 -0.77 5.97
CA PRO A 105 7.57 0.17 5.70
C PRO A 105 8.01 1.38 4.86
N ALA A 106 9.28 1.78 4.95
CA ALA A 106 9.84 2.87 4.17
C ALA A 106 10.23 2.44 2.75
N GLU A 107 10.70 1.21 2.60
CA GLU A 107 11.27 0.69 1.36
C GLU A 107 10.19 0.10 0.45
N VAL A 108 9.26 -0.69 0.97
CA VAL A 108 8.25 -1.38 0.15
C VAL A 108 7.16 -0.42 -0.32
N ALA A 109 7.08 -0.21 -1.63
CA ALA A 109 6.09 0.66 -2.28
C ALA A 109 4.87 -0.09 -2.78
N GLY A 110 5.00 -1.39 -3.06
CA GLY A 110 3.91 -2.23 -3.52
C GLY A 110 4.33 -3.68 -3.65
N VAL A 111 3.35 -4.58 -3.54
CA VAL A 111 3.51 -6.04 -3.72
C VAL A 111 2.40 -6.56 -4.62
N LEU A 112 2.79 -7.31 -5.62
CA LEU A 112 1.89 -7.95 -6.58
C LEU A 112 2.27 -9.42 -6.69
N VAL A 113 1.26 -10.32 -6.64
CA VAL A 113 1.44 -11.73 -6.96
C VAL A 113 1.12 -11.97 -8.43
N PHE A 114 1.92 -12.80 -9.11
CA PHE A 114 1.69 -13.13 -10.51
C PHE A 114 1.93 -14.62 -10.78
N GLY A 115 2.16 -15.02 -12.02
CA GLY A 115 2.45 -16.39 -12.39
C GLY A 115 1.27 -17.34 -12.21
N SER A 116 1.56 -18.59 -11.87
CA SER A 116 0.59 -19.67 -11.74
C SER A 116 -0.42 -19.40 -10.62
N VAL A 117 0.04 -18.83 -9.51
CA VAL A 117 -0.79 -18.49 -8.32
C VAL A 117 -1.86 -17.46 -8.67
N ALA A 118 -1.49 -16.38 -9.35
CA ALA A 118 -2.45 -15.35 -9.75
C ALA A 118 -3.51 -15.88 -10.73
N ARG A 119 -3.14 -16.87 -11.53
CA ARG A 119 -4.05 -17.53 -12.49
C ARG A 119 -4.84 -18.71 -11.91
N GLY A 120 -4.58 -19.11 -10.64
CA GLY A 120 -5.20 -20.29 -10.01
C GLY A 120 -4.81 -21.62 -10.65
N ARG A 121 -3.64 -21.67 -11.30
CA ARG A 121 -3.12 -22.85 -12.02
C ARG A 121 -1.87 -23.44 -11.38
N GLU A 122 -1.59 -23.08 -10.11
CA GLU A 122 -0.44 -23.62 -9.39
C GLU A 122 -0.54 -25.13 -9.19
N SER A 123 0.57 -25.82 -9.39
CA SER A 123 0.80 -27.25 -9.15
C SER A 123 1.64 -27.49 -7.89
N GLY A 124 1.94 -28.75 -7.60
CA GLY A 124 2.71 -29.13 -6.41
C GLY A 124 4.04 -28.37 -6.26
N ASP A 125 4.74 -28.14 -7.35
CA ASP A 125 6.08 -27.53 -7.38
C ASP A 125 6.05 -26.06 -7.87
N SER A 126 4.88 -25.42 -7.84
CA SER A 126 4.78 -24.00 -8.23
C SER A 126 5.31 -23.08 -7.16
N ASP A 127 6.14 -22.11 -7.59
CA ASP A 127 6.61 -21.03 -6.74
C ASP A 127 5.51 -19.97 -6.50
N ILE A 128 5.70 -19.16 -5.48
CA ILE A 128 4.89 -17.95 -5.23
C ILE A 128 5.64 -16.77 -5.83
N ASP A 129 5.29 -16.44 -7.07
CA ASP A 129 5.92 -15.35 -7.83
C ASP A 129 5.41 -14.00 -7.34
N LEU A 130 6.29 -13.16 -6.81
CA LEU A 130 5.99 -11.83 -6.32
C LEU A 130 6.80 -10.77 -7.07
N LEU A 131 6.14 -9.68 -7.44
CA LEU A 131 6.79 -8.44 -7.86
C LEU A 131 6.71 -7.45 -6.70
N VAL A 132 7.86 -6.96 -6.24
CA VAL A 132 7.95 -6.02 -5.12
C VAL A 132 8.59 -4.73 -5.60
N LEU A 133 7.84 -3.64 -5.52
CA LEU A 133 8.35 -2.29 -5.81
C LEU A 133 9.07 -1.73 -4.60
N ILE A 134 10.29 -1.25 -4.80
CA ILE A 134 11.19 -0.76 -3.74
C ILE A 134 11.51 0.71 -3.95
N ARG A 135 11.32 1.53 -2.90
CA ARG A 135 11.84 2.91 -2.80
C ARG A 135 13.28 2.90 -2.31
N GLY A 136 14.08 3.86 -2.71
CA GLY A 136 15.40 4.13 -2.11
C GLY A 136 16.60 3.47 -2.78
N GLY A 137 16.47 3.01 -4.03
CA GLY A 137 17.58 2.58 -4.89
C GLY A 137 18.28 1.29 -4.45
N ALA A 138 19.57 1.12 -4.83
CA ALA A 138 20.31 -0.14 -4.70
C ALA A 138 20.50 -0.61 -3.24
N SER A 139 20.68 0.31 -2.30
CA SER A 139 20.85 -0.04 -0.88
C SER A 139 19.57 -0.62 -0.28
N ALA A 140 18.42 -0.04 -0.60
CA ALA A 140 17.12 -0.52 -0.16
C ALA A 140 16.79 -1.89 -0.79
N LEU A 141 17.09 -2.07 -2.08
CA LEU A 141 16.95 -3.36 -2.76
C LEU A 141 17.74 -4.46 -2.04
N GLU A 142 19.00 -4.18 -1.66
CA GLU A 142 19.82 -5.17 -0.97
C GLU A 142 19.30 -5.47 0.43
N THR A 143 18.85 -4.46 1.18
CA THR A 143 18.24 -4.62 2.50
C THR A 143 17.01 -5.52 2.44
N VAL A 144 16.09 -5.28 1.49
CA VAL A 144 14.90 -6.10 1.33
C VAL A 144 15.24 -7.51 0.85
N ARG A 145 16.23 -7.66 -0.05
CA ARG A 145 16.71 -8.97 -0.52
C ARG A 145 17.21 -9.85 0.62
N GLN A 146 18.01 -9.28 1.51
CA GLN A 146 18.49 -10.01 2.68
C GLN A 146 17.34 -10.41 3.61
N GLY A 147 16.37 -9.52 3.83
CA GLY A 147 15.17 -9.85 4.60
C GLY A 147 14.34 -10.96 3.99
N LEU A 148 14.22 -11.02 2.67
CA LEU A 148 13.52 -12.12 1.99
C LEU A 148 14.19 -13.47 2.18
N LEU A 149 15.52 -13.52 2.24
CA LEU A 149 16.25 -14.77 2.57
C LEU A 149 15.92 -15.25 3.98
N GLU A 150 15.75 -14.33 4.93
CA GLU A 150 15.31 -14.66 6.29
C GLU A 150 13.84 -15.14 6.28
N PHE A 151 12.96 -14.47 5.54
CA PHE A 151 11.56 -14.87 5.41
C PHE A 151 11.41 -16.27 4.81
N GLN A 152 12.22 -16.66 3.84
CA GLN A 152 12.25 -18.01 3.30
C GLN A 152 12.54 -19.08 4.36
N ARG A 153 13.43 -18.76 5.32
CA ARG A 153 13.75 -19.68 6.42
C ARG A 153 12.61 -19.75 7.43
N GLU A 154 12.06 -18.59 7.83
CA GLU A 154 10.92 -18.51 8.73
C GLU A 154 9.68 -19.19 8.15
N PHE A 155 9.41 -18.98 6.85
CA PHE A 155 8.22 -19.47 6.15
C PHE A 155 8.02 -20.98 6.33
N ARG A 156 9.10 -21.77 6.28
CA ARG A 156 9.04 -23.23 6.43
C ARG A 156 8.52 -23.68 7.80
N SER A 157 8.55 -22.84 8.81
CA SER A 157 8.04 -23.11 10.16
C SER A 157 6.63 -22.62 10.41
N THR A 158 6.02 -21.91 9.46
CA THR A 158 4.68 -21.30 9.60
C THR A 158 3.55 -22.30 9.41
N GLU A 159 2.35 -21.92 9.85
CA GLU A 159 1.14 -22.72 9.62
C GLU A 159 0.72 -22.69 8.15
N GLU A 160 0.94 -21.55 7.46
CA GLU A 160 0.69 -21.38 6.02
C GLU A 160 1.48 -22.41 5.21
N TYR A 161 2.76 -22.60 5.53
CA TYR A 161 3.58 -23.61 4.86
C TYR A 161 3.09 -25.03 5.16
N ARG A 162 2.75 -25.34 6.41
CA ARG A 162 2.21 -26.65 6.79
C ARG A 162 0.86 -26.92 6.11
N ALA A 163 -0.01 -25.90 6.00
CA ALA A 163 -1.27 -26.01 5.28
C ALA A 163 -1.05 -26.28 3.79
N ALA A 164 -0.10 -25.60 3.16
CA ALA A 164 0.28 -25.84 1.77
C ALA A 164 0.77 -27.29 1.56
N ARG A 165 1.64 -27.78 2.45
CA ARG A 165 2.14 -29.15 2.41
C ARG A 165 1.03 -30.19 2.52
N ARG A 166 0.04 -29.94 3.40
CA ARG A 166 -1.16 -30.82 3.50
C ARG A 166 -2.00 -30.81 2.23
N ALA A 167 -1.98 -29.69 1.49
CA ALA A 167 -2.66 -29.55 0.20
C ALA A 167 -1.83 -30.08 -0.99
N GLY A 168 -0.66 -30.67 -0.75
CA GLY A 168 0.23 -31.19 -1.78
C GLY A 168 1.04 -30.13 -2.53
N LEU A 169 1.16 -28.92 -1.95
CA LEU A 169 1.97 -27.84 -2.51
C LEU A 169 3.30 -27.72 -1.76
N TYR A 170 4.37 -27.38 -2.49
CA TYR A 170 5.74 -27.21 -1.98
C TYR A 170 6.27 -25.82 -2.32
N PRO A 171 5.61 -24.75 -1.87
CA PRO A 171 5.87 -23.43 -2.36
C PRO A 171 7.24 -22.89 -1.91
N VAL A 172 7.90 -22.20 -2.85
CA VAL A 172 9.07 -21.35 -2.59
C VAL A 172 8.64 -19.91 -2.87
N LEU A 173 9.11 -18.97 -2.05
CA LEU A 173 8.86 -17.55 -2.29
C LEU A 173 9.86 -17.05 -3.34
N ASP A 174 9.40 -16.71 -4.53
CA ASP A 174 10.21 -16.09 -5.56
C ASP A 174 9.82 -14.61 -5.73
N ALA A 175 10.68 -13.71 -5.25
CA ALA A 175 10.40 -12.29 -5.24
C ALA A 175 11.34 -11.52 -6.17
N HIS A 176 10.75 -10.92 -7.19
CA HIS A 176 11.41 -10.00 -8.11
C HIS A 176 11.35 -8.58 -7.55
N LEU A 177 12.49 -8.08 -7.05
CA LEU A 177 12.63 -6.73 -6.50
C LEU A 177 12.96 -5.75 -7.61
N ILE A 178 12.21 -4.67 -7.70
CA ILE A 178 12.40 -3.62 -8.70
C ILE A 178 12.43 -2.26 -8.02
N ALA A 179 13.47 -1.48 -8.29
CA ALA A 179 13.52 -0.09 -7.84
C ALA A 179 12.38 0.71 -8.49
N LEU A 180 11.69 1.53 -7.72
CA LEU A 180 10.54 2.31 -8.20
C LEU A 180 10.94 3.22 -9.38
N GLU A 181 12.16 3.75 -9.38
CA GLU A 181 12.70 4.59 -10.45
C GLU A 181 12.90 3.81 -11.76
N GLU A 182 13.18 2.52 -11.67
CA GLU A 182 13.37 1.63 -12.83
C GLU A 182 12.06 1.00 -13.28
N ALA A 183 11.07 0.92 -12.39
CA ALA A 183 9.78 0.28 -12.66
C ALA A 183 9.02 0.90 -13.84
N TYR A 184 9.29 2.19 -14.16
CA TYR A 184 8.68 2.91 -15.28
C TYR A 184 9.39 2.67 -16.63
N ARG A 185 10.25 1.66 -16.70
CA ARG A 185 10.79 1.15 -17.97
C ARG A 185 10.13 -0.16 -18.33
N LEU A 186 9.74 -0.35 -19.57
CA LEU A 186 9.10 -1.58 -20.01
C LEU A 186 10.08 -2.75 -19.97
N HIS A 187 9.82 -3.71 -19.11
CA HIS A 187 10.60 -4.93 -18.96
C HIS A 187 9.76 -6.15 -19.40
N ARG A 188 10.41 -7.20 -19.94
CA ARG A 188 9.70 -8.43 -20.38
C ARG A 188 8.88 -9.08 -19.26
N LEU A 189 9.41 -9.09 -18.04
CA LEU A 189 8.71 -9.60 -16.87
C LEU A 189 7.35 -8.93 -16.66
N TYR A 190 7.21 -7.64 -16.99
CA TYR A 190 5.98 -6.89 -16.80
C TYR A 190 4.85 -7.32 -17.71
N LEU A 191 5.17 -7.90 -18.89
CA LEU A 191 4.15 -8.36 -19.82
C LEU A 191 3.21 -9.38 -19.19
N ASP A 192 3.72 -10.25 -18.34
CA ASP A 192 2.91 -11.23 -17.60
C ASP A 192 2.58 -10.74 -16.19
N ALA A 193 3.57 -10.22 -15.46
CA ALA A 193 3.39 -9.82 -14.07
C ALA A 193 2.35 -8.71 -13.90
N LEU A 194 2.46 -7.59 -14.63
CA LEU A 194 1.53 -6.48 -14.45
C LEU A 194 0.15 -6.71 -15.08
N LEU A 195 0.05 -7.50 -16.15
CA LEU A 195 -1.23 -7.70 -16.86
C LEU A 195 -2.11 -8.77 -16.21
N ASP A 196 -1.52 -9.87 -15.74
CA ASP A 196 -2.22 -10.97 -15.09
C ASP A 196 -2.10 -10.95 -13.58
N GLY A 197 -1.18 -10.13 -13.05
CA GLY A 197 -0.89 -10.06 -11.64
C GLY A 197 -2.02 -9.41 -10.83
N ILE A 198 -2.04 -9.78 -9.57
CA ILE A 198 -2.99 -9.30 -8.57
C ILE A 198 -2.23 -8.42 -7.59
N PRO A 199 -2.42 -7.09 -7.60
CA PRO A 199 -1.89 -6.23 -6.54
C PRO A 199 -2.50 -6.65 -5.20
N VAL A 200 -1.62 -6.93 -4.22
CA VAL A 200 -2.02 -7.31 -2.86
C VAL A 200 -1.68 -6.23 -1.83
N PHE A 201 -0.72 -5.36 -2.16
CA PHE A 201 -0.37 -4.18 -1.40
C PHE A 201 0.02 -3.05 -2.37
N ASP A 202 -0.75 -1.98 -2.44
CA ASP A 202 -0.52 -0.85 -3.38
C ASP A 202 -1.08 0.46 -2.80
N PRO A 203 -0.52 0.94 -1.65
CA PRO A 203 -1.06 2.08 -0.91
C PRO A 203 -1.11 3.37 -1.74
N ASP A 204 -0.10 3.59 -2.57
CA ASP A 204 0.02 4.79 -3.42
C ASP A 204 -0.48 4.56 -4.86
N ARG A 205 -1.11 3.42 -5.14
CA ARG A 205 -1.59 3.02 -6.46
C ARG A 205 -0.50 2.97 -7.56
N ARG A 206 0.75 2.70 -7.17
CA ARG A 206 1.89 2.63 -8.09
C ARG A 206 1.79 1.45 -9.06
N LEU A 207 1.40 0.28 -8.56
CA LEU A 207 1.17 -0.91 -9.40
C LEU A 207 0.00 -0.69 -10.37
N ALA A 208 -1.07 -0.04 -9.92
CA ALA A 208 -2.20 0.29 -10.77
C ALA A 208 -1.80 1.27 -11.89
N ASP A 209 -1.01 2.30 -11.59
CA ASP A 209 -0.49 3.27 -12.58
C ASP A 209 0.43 2.58 -13.59
N LEU A 210 1.40 1.78 -13.14
CA LEU A 210 2.30 1.01 -14.00
C LEU A 210 1.53 0.08 -14.96
N THR A 211 0.54 -0.64 -14.44
CA THR A 211 -0.31 -1.52 -15.25
C THR A 211 -1.09 -0.74 -16.31
N GLY A 212 -1.64 0.42 -15.93
CA GLY A 212 -2.39 1.28 -16.84
C GLY A 212 -1.51 1.81 -17.97
N ARG A 213 -0.33 2.33 -17.65
CA ARG A 213 0.65 2.83 -18.64
C ARG A 213 1.12 1.73 -19.58
N MET A 214 1.42 0.54 -19.04
CA MET A 214 1.85 -0.58 -19.86
C MET A 214 0.76 -1.00 -20.85
N ARG A 215 -0.49 -1.13 -20.40
CA ARG A 215 -1.61 -1.45 -21.31
C ARG A 215 -1.78 -0.40 -22.40
N ALA A 216 -1.73 0.88 -22.04
CA ALA A 216 -1.86 1.97 -23.00
C ALA A 216 -0.74 1.90 -24.05
N ARG A 217 0.49 1.65 -23.64
CA ARG A 217 1.64 1.57 -24.54
C ARG A 217 1.58 0.37 -25.48
N LEU A 218 1.23 -0.83 -24.95
CA LEU A 218 1.05 -2.03 -25.78
C LEU A 218 -0.05 -1.84 -26.82
N ASN A 219 -1.18 -1.24 -26.40
CA ASN A 219 -2.28 -0.96 -27.31
C ASN A 219 -1.90 0.07 -28.39
N ALA A 220 -1.19 1.14 -28.01
CA ALA A 220 -0.73 2.16 -28.97
C ALA A 220 0.24 1.57 -30.01
N ALA A 221 1.05 0.59 -29.62
CA ALA A 221 1.96 -0.12 -30.50
C ALA A 221 1.28 -1.24 -31.33
N GLY A 222 -0.01 -1.48 -31.14
CA GLY A 222 -0.74 -2.55 -31.81
C GLY A 222 -0.26 -3.95 -31.40
N SER A 223 0.40 -4.09 -30.24
CA SER A 223 0.84 -5.38 -29.71
C SER A 223 -0.36 -6.21 -29.25
N VAL A 224 -0.34 -7.49 -29.52
CA VAL A 224 -1.45 -8.39 -29.18
C VAL A 224 -0.97 -9.57 -28.34
N ARG A 225 -1.84 -10.02 -27.43
CA ARG A 225 -1.62 -11.24 -26.68
C ARG A 225 -2.27 -12.39 -27.42
N ILE A 226 -1.50 -13.43 -27.69
CA ILE A 226 -1.96 -14.64 -28.39
C ILE A 226 -2.05 -15.78 -27.37
N GLU A 227 -3.16 -16.50 -27.39
CA GLU A 227 -3.35 -17.75 -26.67
C GLU A 227 -3.40 -18.89 -27.68
N THR A 228 -2.52 -19.85 -27.52
CA THR A 228 -2.47 -21.06 -28.37
C THR A 228 -3.52 -22.09 -27.96
N PRO A 229 -3.90 -23.01 -28.81
CA PRO A 229 -4.89 -24.06 -28.50
C PRO A 229 -4.54 -24.94 -27.30
N ASP A 230 -3.26 -25.07 -26.97
CA ASP A 230 -2.74 -25.77 -25.79
C ASP A 230 -2.70 -24.88 -24.54
N GLY A 231 -3.21 -23.63 -24.65
CA GLY A 231 -3.33 -22.67 -23.51
C GLY A 231 -2.06 -21.92 -23.18
N MET A 232 -1.03 -22.00 -24.02
CA MET A 232 0.16 -21.15 -23.89
C MET A 232 -0.19 -19.70 -24.28
N ARG A 233 0.37 -18.75 -23.56
CA ARG A 233 0.16 -17.32 -23.84
C ARG A 233 1.47 -16.64 -24.11
N TYR A 234 1.52 -15.85 -25.18
CA TYR A 234 2.67 -15.01 -25.50
C TYR A 234 2.24 -13.69 -26.12
N TRP A 235 3.16 -12.72 -26.09
CA TRP A 235 2.94 -11.42 -26.68
C TRP A 235 3.60 -11.33 -28.05
N GLU A 236 2.84 -10.95 -29.04
CA GLU A 236 3.35 -10.48 -30.33
C GLU A 236 3.57 -8.97 -30.22
N LEU A 237 4.81 -8.57 -29.95
CA LEU A 237 5.19 -7.16 -29.90
C LEU A 237 5.40 -6.67 -31.33
N LYS A 238 4.58 -5.72 -31.76
CA LYS A 238 4.72 -5.13 -33.13
C LYS A 238 5.89 -4.17 -33.23
N ASP A 239 6.35 -3.64 -32.08
CA ASP A 239 7.53 -2.80 -31.99
C ASP A 239 8.48 -3.38 -30.93
N PRO A 240 9.58 -4.04 -31.34
CA PRO A 240 10.58 -4.61 -30.42
C PRO A 240 11.30 -3.55 -29.57
N GLU A 241 11.37 -2.28 -30.05
CA GLU A 241 11.99 -1.18 -29.31
C GLU A 241 11.15 -0.70 -28.10
N LEU A 242 9.93 -1.20 -27.98
CA LEU A 242 9.13 -0.98 -26.77
C LEU A 242 9.84 -1.44 -25.50
N LEU A 243 10.62 -2.54 -25.59
CA LEU A 243 11.35 -3.08 -24.43
C LEU A 243 12.53 -2.18 -24.07
N GLY A 244 12.64 -1.86 -22.77
CA GLY A 244 13.70 -0.97 -22.26
C GLY A 244 13.37 0.52 -22.34
N GLY A 245 12.36 0.91 -23.10
CA GLY A 245 11.90 2.30 -23.16
C GLY A 245 10.99 2.70 -21.96
N PRO A 246 10.69 4.00 -21.79
CA PRO A 246 9.83 4.49 -20.72
C PRO A 246 8.38 4.00 -20.90
N LEU A 247 7.67 3.76 -19.79
CA LEU A 247 6.23 3.48 -19.74
C LEU A 247 5.39 4.75 -19.82
#